data_df8d0bb37dc0b2e111c05644f8e5ca11
#
_entry.id   df8d0bb37dc0b2e111c05644f8e5ca11
#
_cell.length_a   1.000
_cell.length_b   1.000
_cell.length_c   1.000
_cell.angle_alpha   90.00
_cell.angle_beta   90.00
_cell.angle_gamma   90.00
#
_symmetry.space_group_name_H-M   'P 1'
#
loop_
_entity.id
_entity.type
_entity.pdbx_description
1 polymer ?
#
loop_
_entity_poly.entity_id
_entity_poly.type
_entity_poly.pdbx_seq_one_letter_code
_entity_poly.pdbx_strand_id
1 'polypeptide(L)'
;QGLEWKVYLSTLDSDRPNMFRAGWAADYPDPHNFMNLFTCKSGNNETGWCDKAYDELIRKSSNEINEKKRVKYYDKAQEILIYKENVIIPLYESNQIFLKSDRLKKFEYSKMGIINFSDLNLKN
;
A
#
# COMPACT_ATOMS: atom_id res chain seq x y z
N GLN A 1 -6.55 -21.66 -0.47
CA GLN A 1 -7.35 -21.86 -1.69
C GLN A 1 -7.19 -20.63 -2.58
N GLY A 2 -6.93 -20.82 -3.88
CA GLY A 2 -6.94 -19.74 -4.86
C GLY A 2 -8.37 -19.51 -5.35
N LEU A 3 -8.77 -18.24 -5.40
CA LEU A 3 -10.08 -17.83 -5.94
C LEU A 3 -9.87 -16.95 -7.17
N GLU A 4 -10.85 -16.99 -8.08
CA GLU A 4 -10.93 -16.00 -9.15
C GLU A 4 -11.15 -14.61 -8.55
N TRP A 5 -10.65 -13.56 -9.21
CA TRP A 5 -10.58 -12.22 -8.63
C TRP A 5 -11.93 -11.64 -8.17
N LYS A 6 -12.96 -11.77 -8.98
CA LYS A 6 -14.30 -11.27 -8.61
C LYS A 6 -14.91 -12.06 -7.45
N VAL A 7 -14.69 -13.38 -7.45
CA VAL A 7 -15.13 -14.27 -6.35
C VAL A 7 -14.38 -13.91 -5.07
N TYR A 8 -13.07 -13.66 -5.15
CA TYR A 8 -12.27 -13.20 -4.02
C TYR A 8 -12.82 -11.90 -3.41
N LEU A 9 -13.08 -10.87 -4.22
CA LEU A 9 -13.63 -9.61 -3.73
C LEU A 9 -15.01 -9.80 -3.09
N SER A 10 -15.90 -10.54 -3.75
CA SER A 10 -17.22 -10.85 -3.19
C SER A 10 -17.15 -11.62 -1.86
N THR A 11 -16.17 -12.51 -1.72
CA THR A 11 -15.95 -13.25 -0.46
C THR A 11 -15.49 -12.32 0.67
N LEU A 12 -14.63 -11.35 0.39
CA LEU A 12 -14.22 -10.37 1.39
C LEU A 12 -15.38 -9.53 1.91
N ASP A 13 -16.35 -9.23 1.05
CA ASP A 13 -17.53 -8.44 1.42
C ASP A 13 -18.56 -9.25 2.20
N SER A 14 -18.83 -10.50 1.79
CA SER A 14 -19.98 -11.30 2.27
C SER A 14 -19.62 -12.38 3.28
N ASP A 15 -18.48 -13.03 3.14
CA ASP A 15 -18.03 -14.16 3.97
C ASP A 15 -16.52 -14.12 4.17
N ARG A 16 -16.05 -13.06 4.80
CA ARG A 16 -14.62 -12.78 4.98
C ARG A 16 -13.94 -13.89 5.78
N PRO A 17 -12.90 -14.52 5.22
CA PRO A 17 -12.12 -15.50 5.96
C PRO A 17 -11.26 -14.85 7.04
N ASN A 18 -10.92 -15.62 8.09
CA ASN A 18 -10.07 -15.15 9.18
C ASN A 18 -8.67 -14.72 8.72
N MET A 19 -8.22 -15.21 7.58
CA MET A 19 -6.93 -14.86 6.98
C MET A 19 -7.06 -14.82 5.46
N PHE A 20 -6.57 -13.76 4.85
CA PHE A 20 -6.56 -13.60 3.40
C PHE A 20 -5.31 -12.86 2.94
N ARG A 21 -4.94 -13.06 1.68
CA ARG A 21 -3.82 -12.36 1.07
C ARG A 21 -4.33 -11.10 0.40
N ALA A 22 -3.72 -9.97 0.73
CA ALA A 22 -3.98 -8.69 0.08
C ALA A 22 -2.68 -8.07 -0.46
N GLY A 23 -2.81 -7.04 -1.27
CA GLY A 23 -1.70 -6.23 -1.75
C GLY A 23 -2.17 -4.81 -2.00
N TRP A 24 -1.26 -3.86 -1.88
CA TRP A 24 -1.54 -2.46 -2.16
C TRP A 24 -0.41 -1.85 -3.00
N ALA A 25 -0.78 -1.12 -4.03
CA ALA A 25 0.12 -0.26 -4.76
C ALA A 25 -0.17 1.18 -4.33
N ALA A 26 0.87 1.92 -3.93
CA ALA A 26 0.68 3.29 -3.45
C ALA A 26 0.14 4.21 -4.56
N ASP A 27 -0.84 5.05 -4.25
CA ASP A 27 -1.36 6.08 -5.15
C ASP A 27 -0.47 7.33 -5.17
N TYR A 28 0.32 7.53 -4.10
CA TYR A 28 1.29 8.62 -3.95
C TYR A 28 2.47 8.17 -3.08
N PRO A 29 3.67 8.76 -3.25
CA PRO A 29 4.90 8.29 -2.63
C PRO A 29 5.02 8.79 -1.17
N ASP A 30 4.13 8.34 -0.30
CA ASP A 30 4.11 8.69 1.12
C ASP A 30 3.67 7.49 1.97
N PRO A 31 4.28 7.23 3.14
CA PRO A 31 3.87 6.16 4.05
C PRO A 31 2.40 6.22 4.46
N HIS A 32 1.81 7.41 4.47
CA HIS A 32 0.40 7.60 4.77
C HIS A 32 -0.52 6.76 3.87
N ASN A 33 -0.14 6.57 2.61
CA ASN A 33 -0.95 5.80 1.66
C ASN A 33 -1.18 4.35 2.12
N PHE A 34 -0.16 3.73 2.73
CA PHE A 34 -0.25 2.39 3.28
C PHE A 34 -0.89 2.38 4.67
N MET A 35 -0.49 3.30 5.53
CA MET A 35 -0.93 3.30 6.92
C MET A 35 -2.40 3.69 7.07
N ASN A 36 -2.91 4.56 6.21
CA ASN A 36 -4.31 4.97 6.24
C ASN A 36 -5.29 3.85 5.85
N LEU A 37 -4.82 2.79 5.19
CA LEU A 37 -5.65 1.63 4.84
C LEU A 37 -6.34 1.01 6.04
N PHE A 38 -5.65 0.97 7.19
CA PHE A 38 -6.08 0.25 8.38
C PHE A 38 -6.79 1.13 9.42
N THR A 39 -7.09 2.40 9.09
CA THR A 39 -7.89 3.24 9.98
C THR A 39 -9.34 2.77 10.03
N CYS A 40 -10.01 3.03 11.16
CA CYS A 40 -11.39 2.59 11.40
C CYS A 40 -12.39 3.05 10.32
N LYS A 41 -12.12 4.20 9.68
CA LYS A 41 -13.01 4.79 8.67
C LYS A 41 -12.56 4.56 7.23
N SER A 42 -11.46 3.83 7.02
CA SER A 42 -10.98 3.56 5.67
C SER A 42 -11.92 2.60 4.95
N GLY A 43 -12.40 2.99 3.78
CA GLY A 43 -13.18 2.12 2.91
C GLY A 43 -12.38 0.96 2.31
N ASN A 44 -11.04 0.98 2.47
CA ASN A 44 -10.14 -0.09 2.00
C ASN A 44 -9.70 -1.01 3.15
N ASN A 45 -10.24 -0.83 4.35
CA ASN A 45 -9.91 -1.68 5.49
C ASN A 45 -10.70 -2.99 5.46
N GLU A 46 -10.21 -3.94 4.69
CA GLU A 46 -10.82 -5.25 4.56
C GLU A 46 -10.60 -6.15 5.81
N THR A 47 -9.81 -5.71 6.79
CA THR A 47 -9.56 -6.53 7.99
C THR A 47 -10.72 -6.49 8.99
N GLY A 48 -11.53 -5.45 8.96
CA GLY A 48 -12.55 -5.18 9.98
C GLY A 48 -11.98 -4.75 11.34
N TRP A 49 -10.66 -4.65 11.46
CA TRP A 49 -9.99 -4.16 12.67
C TRP A 49 -10.15 -2.65 12.82
N CYS A 50 -10.26 -2.19 14.06
CA CYS A 50 -10.37 -0.77 14.37
C CYS A 50 -9.74 -0.48 15.74
N ASP A 51 -8.77 0.42 15.76
CA ASP A 51 -8.10 0.88 16.98
C ASP A 51 -7.98 2.41 16.99
N LYS A 52 -8.53 3.03 18.02
CA LYS A 52 -8.53 4.51 18.15
C LYS A 52 -7.14 5.08 18.41
N ALA A 53 -6.25 4.34 19.05
CA ALA A 53 -4.87 4.80 19.28
C ALA A 53 -4.09 4.78 17.98
N TYR A 54 -4.32 3.78 17.14
CA TYR A 54 -3.80 3.73 15.78
C TYR A 54 -4.30 4.92 14.95
N ASP A 55 -5.61 5.14 14.89
CA ASP A 55 -6.21 6.26 14.15
C ASP A 55 -5.63 7.60 14.56
N GLU A 56 -5.43 7.80 15.88
CA GLU A 56 -4.86 9.04 16.40
C GLU A 56 -3.39 9.22 15.98
N LEU A 57 -2.60 8.16 15.90
CA LEU A 57 -1.23 8.22 15.40
C LEU A 57 -1.20 8.60 13.91
N ILE A 58 -2.08 8.01 13.10
CA ILE A 58 -2.18 8.37 11.68
C ILE A 58 -2.64 9.81 11.50
N ARG A 59 -3.64 10.25 12.28
CA ARG A 59 -4.08 11.65 12.26
C ARG A 59 -2.96 12.63 12.66
N LYS A 60 -2.17 12.30 13.68
CA LYS A 60 -1.01 13.11 14.09
C LYS A 60 0.06 13.15 13.02
N SER A 61 0.37 12.02 12.38
CA SER A 61 1.35 11.97 11.31
C SER A 61 0.96 12.84 10.10
N SER A 62 -0.33 12.89 9.77
CA SER A 62 -0.85 13.71 8.66
C SER A 62 -0.74 15.21 8.90
N ASN A 63 -0.75 15.64 10.17
CA ASN A 63 -0.65 17.05 10.56
C ASN A 63 0.76 17.49 11.00
N GLU A 64 1.73 16.56 11.03
CA GLU A 64 3.08 16.84 11.50
C GLU A 64 3.99 17.24 10.33
N ILE A 65 4.56 18.42 10.42
CA ILE A 65 5.50 18.97 9.42
C ILE A 65 6.92 18.45 9.66
N ASN A 66 7.29 18.23 10.92
CA ASN A 66 8.61 17.74 11.25
C ASN A 66 8.73 16.26 10.87
N GLU A 67 9.51 15.96 9.83
CA GLU A 67 9.68 14.62 9.28
C GLU A 67 10.12 13.59 10.33
N LYS A 68 11.07 13.92 11.21
CA LYS A 68 11.55 13.01 12.25
C LYS A 68 10.46 12.66 13.28
N LYS A 69 9.58 13.61 13.60
CA LYS A 69 8.43 13.32 14.47
C LYS A 69 7.36 12.52 13.73
N ARG A 70 7.15 12.83 12.47
CA ARG A 70 6.20 12.13 11.61
C ARG A 70 6.54 10.63 11.48
N VAL A 71 7.81 10.32 11.23
CA VAL A 71 8.31 8.93 11.20
C VAL A 71 8.01 8.22 12.52
N LYS A 72 8.26 8.85 13.67
CA LYS A 72 7.96 8.24 14.98
C LYS A 72 6.49 7.91 15.20
N TYR A 73 5.57 8.65 14.61
CA TYR A 73 4.15 8.30 14.66
C TYR A 73 3.87 7.05 13.81
N TYR A 74 4.46 6.95 12.63
CA TYR A 74 4.34 5.74 11.81
C TYR A 74 4.98 4.51 12.46
N ASP A 75 6.16 4.64 13.07
CA ASP A 75 6.81 3.54 13.79
C ASP A 75 5.91 2.97 14.89
N LYS A 76 5.30 3.85 15.69
CA LYS A 76 4.36 3.44 16.74
C LYS A 76 3.07 2.81 16.18
N ALA A 77 2.57 3.34 15.07
CA ALA A 77 1.40 2.78 14.41
C ALA A 77 1.70 1.38 13.85
N GLN A 78 2.88 1.18 13.23
CA GLN A 78 3.33 -0.14 12.77
C GLN A 78 3.51 -1.12 13.94
N GLU A 79 4.03 -0.65 15.08
CA GLU A 79 4.15 -1.48 16.28
C GLU A 79 2.79 -2.03 16.73
N ILE A 80 1.74 -1.20 16.71
CA ILE A 80 0.39 -1.65 17.02
C ILE A 80 -0.10 -2.65 15.96
N LEU A 81 -0.06 -2.27 14.69
CA LEU A 81 -0.64 -3.02 13.59
C LEU A 81 -0.01 -4.40 13.40
N ILE A 82 1.32 -4.49 13.51
CA ILE A 82 2.08 -5.69 13.15
C ILE A 82 2.44 -6.53 14.36
N TYR A 83 2.90 -5.89 15.45
CA TYR A 83 3.49 -6.64 16.57
C TYR A 83 2.56 -6.83 17.75
N LYS A 84 1.67 -5.88 18.03
CA LYS A 84 0.73 -6.00 19.17
C LYS A 84 -0.56 -6.70 18.78
N GLU A 85 -1.17 -6.23 17.69
CA GLU A 85 -2.50 -6.70 17.27
C GLU A 85 -2.42 -7.77 16.17
N ASN A 86 -1.26 -7.94 15.52
CA ASN A 86 -1.05 -8.90 14.43
C ASN A 86 -2.12 -8.82 13.32
N VAL A 87 -2.55 -7.62 12.99
CA VAL A 87 -3.60 -7.37 11.99
C VAL A 87 -3.14 -7.78 10.60
N ILE A 88 -1.85 -7.54 10.31
CA ILE A 88 -1.22 -7.91 9.04
C ILE A 88 0.11 -8.62 9.27
N ILE A 89 0.45 -9.47 8.30
CA ILE A 89 1.75 -10.13 8.20
C ILE A 89 2.37 -9.70 6.89
N PRO A 90 3.33 -8.74 6.89
CA PRO A 90 4.03 -8.33 5.67
C PRO A 90 4.83 -9.51 5.09
N LEU A 91 4.65 -9.80 3.80
CA LEU A 91 5.32 -10.93 3.14
C LEU A 91 6.49 -10.46 2.27
N TYR A 92 6.25 -9.49 1.39
CA TYR A 92 7.26 -8.97 0.47
C TYR A 92 6.79 -7.66 -0.18
N GLU A 93 7.74 -6.92 -0.71
CA GLU A 93 7.50 -5.81 -1.62
C GLU A 93 7.57 -6.30 -3.07
N SER A 94 6.57 -5.89 -3.88
CA SER A 94 6.55 -6.25 -5.31
C SER A 94 7.49 -5.36 -6.10
N ASN A 95 8.34 -5.97 -6.92
CA ASN A 95 9.13 -5.26 -7.90
C ASN A 95 8.42 -5.24 -9.26
N GLN A 96 8.45 -4.10 -9.93
CA GLN A 96 8.05 -4.03 -11.33
C GLN A 96 9.23 -4.44 -12.22
N ILE A 97 8.99 -5.39 -13.12
CA ILE A 97 9.97 -5.87 -14.08
C ILE A 97 9.56 -5.41 -15.47
N PHE A 98 10.44 -4.69 -16.14
CA PHE A 98 10.22 -4.20 -17.49
C PHE A 98 11.14 -4.91 -18.48
N LEU A 99 10.55 -5.42 -19.55
CA LEU A 99 11.28 -5.87 -20.73
C LEU A 99 11.22 -4.75 -21.78
N LYS A 100 12.35 -4.23 -22.19
CA LYS A 100 12.44 -3.20 -23.23
C LYS A 100 13.30 -3.66 -24.40
N SER A 101 12.93 -3.25 -25.62
CA SER A 101 13.76 -3.45 -26.79
C SER A 101 14.96 -2.51 -26.76
N ASP A 102 16.13 -2.97 -27.27
CA ASP A 102 17.33 -2.15 -27.46
C ASP A 102 17.13 -1.00 -28.47
N ARG A 103 16.07 -1.09 -29.27
CA ARG A 103 15.65 0.01 -30.16
C ARG A 103 15.06 1.20 -29.43
N LEU A 104 14.67 1.05 -28.15
CA LEU A 104 14.11 2.13 -27.36
C LEU A 104 15.23 3.04 -26.85
N LYS A 105 15.28 4.29 -27.33
CA LYS A 105 16.32 5.26 -26.97
C LYS A 105 16.22 5.70 -25.50
N LYS A 106 14.99 6.03 -25.07
CA LYS A 106 14.71 6.54 -23.75
C LYS A 106 13.63 5.68 -23.11
N PHE A 107 13.84 5.27 -21.88
CA PHE A 107 12.87 4.58 -21.05
C PHE A 107 13.02 5.08 -19.62
N GLU A 108 12.06 5.84 -19.17
CA GLU A 108 12.02 6.38 -17.82
C GLU A 108 10.67 6.02 -17.19
N TYR A 109 10.70 5.79 -15.91
CA TYR A 109 9.50 5.57 -15.10
C TYR A 109 9.62 6.36 -13.79
N SER A 110 8.50 6.79 -13.26
CA SER A 110 8.45 7.49 -11.99
C SER A 110 8.74 6.54 -10.82
N LYS A 111 8.95 7.09 -9.63
CA LYS A 111 9.05 6.31 -8.38
C LYS A 111 7.80 5.46 -8.10
N MET A 112 6.69 5.80 -8.73
CA MET A 112 5.42 5.05 -8.67
C MET A 112 5.28 4.00 -9.77
N GLY A 113 6.33 3.77 -10.57
CA GLY A 113 6.31 2.82 -11.68
C GLY A 113 5.50 3.28 -12.91
N ILE A 114 5.09 4.55 -12.95
CA ILE A 114 4.33 5.09 -14.09
C ILE A 114 5.28 5.40 -15.23
N ILE A 115 4.98 4.86 -16.42
CA ILE A 115 5.71 5.10 -17.67
C ILE A 115 5.00 6.20 -18.44
N ASN A 116 5.75 7.24 -18.84
CA ASN A 116 5.25 8.23 -19.77
C ASN A 116 5.54 7.79 -21.21
N PHE A 117 4.55 7.27 -21.89
CA PHE A 117 4.68 6.76 -23.26
C PHE A 117 4.93 7.86 -24.30
N SER A 118 4.56 9.12 -24.04
CA SER A 118 4.80 10.23 -24.94
C SER A 118 6.29 10.54 -25.14
N ASP A 119 7.13 10.16 -24.17
CA ASP A 119 8.57 10.43 -24.20
C ASP A 119 9.38 9.29 -24.82
N LEU A 120 8.72 8.20 -25.23
CA LEU A 120 9.38 7.06 -25.85
C LEU A 120 9.76 7.33 -27.30
N ASN A 121 11.03 7.14 -27.62
CA ASN A 121 11.57 7.28 -28.97
C ASN A 121 12.31 6.02 -29.39
N LEU A 122 12.14 5.62 -30.65
CA LEU A 122 12.88 4.52 -31.24
C LEU A 122 14.18 5.01 -31.88
N LYS A 123 15.18 4.16 -31.86
CA LYS A 123 16.39 4.30 -32.70
C LYS A 123 16.01 3.96 -34.15
N ASN A 124 16.46 4.76 -35.07
CA ASN A 124 16.38 4.43 -36.49
C ASN A 124 17.31 3.26 -36.81
#